data_59729a19be4d920135ba0bf253cb0d1c
#
_entry.id   59729a19be4d920135ba0bf253cb0d1c
#
_cell.length_a   1.000
_cell.length_b   1.000
_cell.length_c   1.000
_cell.angle_alpha   90.00
_cell.angle_beta   90.00
_cell.angle_gamma   90.00
#
_symmetry.space_group_name_H-M   'P 1'
#
loop_
_entity.id
_entity.type
_entity.pdbx_description
1 polymer ?
#
loop_
_entity_poly.entity_id
_entity_poly.type
_entity_poly.pdbx_seq_one_letter_code
_entity_poly.pdbx_strand_id
1 'polypeptide(L)'
;MNFSNFFFKYKAQTPLWIAAIPLVVLVITLALVIKCFGADAIAGGSQIALLFAAAVAATLSITLCGQKWSVLEDAIVENIRTSASAIIILLLIGAISGTWMLSGTVPTLICYGLEVIHPKLFLGVACIICALVSLVTGSSWTTIATIGVALMGIGQAMGFSEGWIAGAII
;
A
#
# COMPACT_ATOMS: atom_id res chain seq x y z
N MET A 1 -1.98 -0.06 26.11
CA MET A 1 -3.47 -0.09 26.16
C MET A 1 -3.92 -1.07 25.09
N ASN A 2 -4.68 -2.10 25.42
CA ASN A 2 -4.97 -3.22 24.52
C ASN A 2 -5.97 -2.76 23.46
N PHE A 3 -5.70 -3.00 22.17
CA PHE A 3 -6.52 -2.58 21.00
C PHE A 3 -7.99 -3.06 21.14
N SER A 4 -8.21 -4.21 21.76
CA SER A 4 -9.54 -4.73 22.07
C SER A 4 -10.34 -3.84 23.03
N ASN A 5 -9.69 -3.21 24.01
CA ASN A 5 -10.37 -2.35 24.99
C ASN A 5 -10.79 -0.99 24.40
N PHE A 6 -10.10 -0.53 23.34
CA PHE A 6 -10.47 0.70 22.65
C PHE A 6 -11.79 0.51 21.88
N PHE A 7 -11.95 -0.59 21.16
CA PHE A 7 -13.19 -0.90 20.44
C PHE A 7 -14.40 -1.16 21.37
N PHE A 8 -14.17 -1.77 22.54
CA PHE A 8 -15.25 -2.03 23.50
C PHE A 8 -15.72 -0.77 24.26
N LYS A 9 -14.88 0.25 24.39
CA LYS A 9 -15.22 1.49 25.10
C LYS A 9 -16.17 2.40 24.30
N TYR A 10 -16.21 2.25 22.98
CA TYR A 10 -17.03 3.07 22.08
C TYR A 10 -18.15 2.26 21.42
N LYS A 11 -18.92 1.52 22.24
CA LYS A 11 -20.09 0.75 21.81
C LYS A 11 -21.30 1.66 21.59
N ALA A 12 -21.18 2.67 20.73
CA ALA A 12 -22.31 3.25 20.05
C ALA A 12 -22.67 2.28 18.92
N GLN A 13 -23.84 1.62 19.01
CA GLN A 13 -24.34 0.77 17.93
C GLN A 13 -24.72 1.67 16.74
N THR A 14 -23.72 2.05 15.95
CA THR A 14 -23.97 2.71 14.66
C THR A 14 -24.65 1.67 13.77
N PRO A 15 -25.85 1.96 13.24
CA PRO A 15 -26.48 1.05 12.30
C PRO A 15 -25.55 0.87 11.09
N LEU A 16 -25.46 -0.36 10.61
CA LEU A 16 -24.55 -0.80 9.54
C LEU A 16 -24.63 0.08 8.28
N TRP A 17 -25.83 0.59 7.96
CA TRP A 17 -26.03 1.43 6.79
C TRP A 17 -25.38 2.82 6.92
N ILE A 18 -25.29 3.40 8.12
CA ILE A 18 -24.58 4.67 8.35
C ILE A 18 -23.06 4.43 8.19
N ALA A 19 -22.54 3.30 8.70
CA ALA A 19 -21.13 2.95 8.54
C ALA A 19 -20.74 2.63 7.08
N ALA A 20 -21.71 2.21 6.25
CA ALA A 20 -21.49 1.94 4.84
C ALA A 20 -21.36 3.22 3.98
N ILE A 21 -21.96 4.34 4.39
CA ILE A 21 -21.95 5.59 3.61
C ILE A 21 -20.54 6.07 3.26
N PRO A 22 -19.58 6.20 4.21
CA PRO A 22 -18.22 6.63 3.89
C PRO A 22 -17.50 5.68 2.93
N LEU A 23 -17.79 4.37 3.02
CA LEU A 23 -17.24 3.36 2.11
C LEU A 23 -17.77 3.55 0.68
N VAL A 24 -19.06 3.76 0.53
CA VAL A 24 -19.69 4.03 -0.78
C VAL A 24 -19.15 5.33 -1.37
N VAL A 25 -19.05 6.38 -0.56
CA VAL A 25 -18.46 7.66 -0.97
C VAL A 25 -17.00 7.47 -1.43
N LEU A 26 -16.21 6.69 -0.68
CA LEU A 26 -14.84 6.39 -1.05
C LEU A 26 -14.75 5.67 -2.41
N VAL A 27 -15.56 4.63 -2.61
CA VAL A 27 -15.56 3.87 -3.88
C VAL A 27 -15.97 4.78 -5.05
N ILE A 28 -17.01 5.60 -4.89
CA ILE A 28 -17.46 6.52 -5.94
C ILE A 28 -16.37 7.57 -6.25
N THR A 29 -15.79 8.20 -5.23
CA THR A 29 -14.74 9.22 -5.43
C THR A 29 -13.48 8.63 -6.04
N LEU A 30 -13.05 7.43 -5.63
CA LEU A 30 -11.93 6.72 -6.27
C LEU A 30 -12.22 6.38 -7.73
N ALA A 31 -13.43 5.87 -8.04
CA ALA A 31 -13.82 5.58 -9.41
C ALA A 31 -13.82 6.84 -10.31
N LEU A 32 -14.30 7.97 -9.78
CA LEU A 32 -14.23 9.25 -10.48
C LEU A 32 -12.79 9.72 -10.69
N VAL A 33 -11.95 9.63 -9.67
CA VAL A 33 -10.54 10.01 -9.75
C VAL A 33 -9.82 9.17 -10.81
N ILE A 34 -10.00 7.85 -10.80
CA ILE A 34 -9.40 6.96 -11.79
C ILE A 34 -9.91 7.28 -13.19
N LYS A 35 -11.20 7.57 -13.35
CA LYS A 35 -11.78 7.93 -14.65
C LYS A 35 -11.25 9.28 -15.19
N CYS A 36 -11.01 10.25 -14.30
CA CYS A 36 -10.54 11.57 -14.69
C CYS A 36 -9.03 11.67 -14.91
N PHE A 37 -8.25 10.97 -14.08
CA PHE A 37 -6.78 11.07 -14.04
C PHE A 37 -6.05 9.82 -14.55
N GLY A 38 -6.75 8.70 -14.79
CA GLY A 38 -6.13 7.47 -15.29
C GLY A 38 -4.97 7.01 -14.43
N ALA A 39 -3.80 6.83 -15.02
CA ALA A 39 -2.58 6.38 -14.33
C ALA A 39 -2.08 7.40 -13.28
N ASP A 40 -2.33 8.70 -13.47
CA ASP A 40 -1.93 9.76 -12.55
C ASP A 40 -2.81 9.84 -11.29
N ALA A 41 -3.87 9.03 -11.21
CA ALA A 41 -4.74 8.94 -10.04
C ALA A 41 -3.96 8.62 -8.75
N ILE A 42 -2.85 7.88 -8.86
CA ILE A 42 -1.98 7.49 -7.73
C ILE A 42 -1.13 8.66 -7.23
N ALA A 43 -0.81 9.63 -8.09
CA ALA A 43 0.10 10.74 -7.78
C ALA A 43 -0.48 11.82 -6.83
N GLY A 44 -1.76 11.70 -6.43
CA GLY A 44 -2.39 12.66 -5.50
C GLY A 44 -3.90 12.52 -5.42
N GLY A 45 -4.58 12.14 -6.51
CA GLY A 45 -6.03 12.04 -6.56
C GLY A 45 -6.64 11.05 -5.58
N SER A 46 -6.00 9.90 -5.40
CA SER A 46 -6.44 8.87 -4.45
C SER A 46 -6.34 9.34 -3.00
N GLN A 47 -5.30 10.12 -2.64
CA GLN A 47 -5.13 10.67 -1.30
C GLN A 47 -6.23 11.69 -0.98
N ILE A 48 -6.60 12.53 -1.95
CA ILE A 48 -7.71 13.48 -1.80
C ILE A 48 -9.04 12.75 -1.61
N ALA A 49 -9.28 11.68 -2.37
CA ALA A 49 -10.48 10.85 -2.21
C ALA A 49 -10.57 10.22 -0.81
N LEU A 50 -9.45 9.73 -0.28
CA LEU A 50 -9.37 9.18 1.08
C LEU A 50 -9.66 10.24 2.15
N LEU A 51 -9.06 11.44 2.03
CA LEU A 51 -9.31 12.55 2.94
C LEU A 51 -10.77 13.02 2.89
N PHE A 52 -11.37 13.07 1.70
CA PHE A 52 -12.78 13.42 1.54
C PHE A 52 -13.70 12.39 2.22
N ALA A 53 -13.45 11.10 1.99
CA ALA A 53 -14.21 10.03 2.64
C ALA A 53 -14.05 10.03 4.16
N ALA A 54 -12.85 10.34 4.66
CA ALA A 54 -12.59 10.51 6.09
C ALA A 54 -13.35 11.71 6.68
N ALA A 55 -13.40 12.85 5.96
CA ALA A 55 -14.18 14.02 6.37
C ALA A 55 -15.69 13.70 6.43
N VAL A 56 -16.22 12.95 5.46
CA VAL A 56 -17.62 12.48 5.48
C VAL A 56 -17.85 11.57 6.69
N ALA A 57 -16.96 10.61 6.96
CA ALA A 57 -17.07 9.73 8.11
C ALA A 57 -17.06 10.50 9.43
N ALA A 58 -16.18 11.50 9.59
CA ALA A 58 -16.10 12.34 10.76
C ALA A 58 -17.39 13.16 10.94
N THR A 59 -17.90 13.76 9.86
CA THR A 59 -19.15 14.53 9.89
C THR A 59 -20.34 13.66 10.30
N LEU A 60 -20.49 12.47 9.74
CA LEU A 60 -21.55 11.54 10.09
C LEU A 60 -21.43 11.06 11.56
N SER A 61 -20.21 10.82 12.02
CA SER A 61 -19.94 10.42 13.40
C SER A 61 -20.38 11.50 14.41
N ILE A 62 -20.13 12.77 14.10
CA ILE A 62 -20.50 13.90 14.96
C ILE A 62 -22.02 14.14 14.89
N THR A 63 -22.59 14.20 13.67
CA THR A 63 -23.99 14.60 13.47
C THR A 63 -24.99 13.53 13.78
N LEU A 64 -24.75 12.29 13.37
CA LEU A 64 -25.70 11.18 13.51
C LEU A 64 -25.40 10.30 14.73
N CYS A 65 -24.14 10.15 15.11
CA CYS A 65 -23.74 9.33 16.25
C CYS A 65 -23.48 10.15 17.52
N GLY A 66 -23.55 11.50 17.45
CA GLY A 66 -23.37 12.38 18.60
C GLY A 66 -21.97 12.32 19.23
N GLN A 67 -20.97 11.86 18.46
CA GLN A 67 -19.60 11.76 18.97
C GLN A 67 -18.96 13.15 19.12
N LYS A 68 -18.20 13.33 20.20
CA LYS A 68 -17.46 14.58 20.41
C LYS A 68 -16.20 14.59 19.53
N TRP A 69 -15.82 15.77 19.02
CA TRP A 69 -14.61 15.94 18.23
C TRP A 69 -13.34 15.40 18.91
N SER A 70 -13.22 15.60 20.23
CA SER A 70 -12.08 15.09 21.00
C SER A 70 -11.91 13.58 20.91
N VAL A 71 -13.00 12.82 20.77
CA VAL A 71 -12.95 11.35 20.60
C VAL A 71 -12.39 10.95 19.24
N LEU A 72 -12.76 11.70 18.19
CA LEU A 72 -12.20 11.48 16.86
C LEU A 72 -10.71 11.85 16.82
N GLU A 73 -10.34 12.97 17.44
CA GLU A 73 -8.96 13.41 17.53
C GLU A 73 -8.08 12.38 18.24
N ASP A 74 -8.52 11.89 19.39
CA ASP A 74 -7.83 10.82 20.13
C ASP A 74 -7.68 9.55 19.28
N ALA A 75 -8.72 9.18 18.51
CA ALA A 75 -8.69 8.03 17.64
C ALA A 75 -7.69 8.22 16.47
N ILE A 76 -7.62 9.41 15.89
CA ILE A 76 -6.66 9.73 14.80
C ILE A 76 -5.23 9.65 15.35
N VAL A 77 -4.97 10.28 16.50
CA VAL A 77 -3.64 10.28 17.13
C VAL A 77 -3.18 8.86 17.47
N GLU A 78 -4.07 8.03 18.02
CA GLU A 78 -3.74 6.63 18.35
C GLU A 78 -3.48 5.79 17.08
N ASN A 79 -4.24 6.00 15.99
CA ASN A 79 -3.97 5.37 14.71
C ASN A 79 -2.61 5.76 14.14
N ILE A 80 -2.25 7.05 14.18
CA ILE A 80 -0.94 7.53 13.74
C ILE A 80 0.16 6.88 14.59
N ARG A 81 -0.01 6.85 15.90
CA ARG A 81 0.94 6.25 16.83
C ARG A 81 1.16 4.75 16.55
N THR A 82 0.10 4.02 16.32
CA THR A 82 0.16 2.58 16.02
C THR A 82 0.81 2.31 14.67
N SER A 83 0.56 3.18 13.67
CA SER A 83 1.09 3.05 12.32
C SER A 83 2.50 3.63 12.16
N ALA A 84 2.99 4.43 13.12
CA ALA A 84 4.26 5.15 13.00
C ALA A 84 5.45 4.21 12.72
N SER A 85 5.50 3.06 13.37
CA SER A 85 6.56 2.07 13.15
C SER A 85 6.58 1.55 11.71
N ALA A 86 5.40 1.24 11.14
CA ALA A 86 5.29 0.79 9.76
C ALA A 86 5.69 1.89 8.76
N ILE A 87 5.31 3.14 9.02
CA ILE A 87 5.68 4.30 8.19
C ILE A 87 7.20 4.50 8.18
N ILE A 88 7.85 4.42 9.35
CA ILE A 88 9.31 4.55 9.45
C ILE A 88 10.00 3.43 8.67
N ILE A 89 9.53 2.19 8.79
CA ILE A 89 10.07 1.05 8.03
C ILE A 89 9.95 1.30 6.53
N LEU A 90 8.79 1.75 6.04
CA LEU A 90 8.59 2.06 4.63
C LEU A 90 9.51 3.18 4.12
N LEU A 91 9.74 4.23 4.93
CA LEU A 91 10.69 5.30 4.60
C LEU A 91 12.13 4.78 4.50
N LEU A 92 12.55 3.93 5.45
CA LEU A 92 13.89 3.32 5.43
C LEU A 92 14.07 2.39 4.21
N ILE A 93 13.06 1.58 3.87
CA ILE A 93 13.09 0.72 2.69
C ILE A 93 13.19 1.57 1.42
N GLY A 94 12.44 2.66 1.32
CA GLY A 94 12.53 3.60 0.20
C GLY A 94 13.94 4.22 0.06
N ALA A 95 14.55 4.61 1.18
CA ALA A 95 15.92 5.13 1.20
C ALA A 95 16.94 4.07 0.73
N ILE A 96 16.84 2.83 1.23
CA ILE A 96 17.70 1.71 0.81
C ILE A 96 17.52 1.43 -0.69
N SER A 97 16.29 1.35 -1.16
CA SER A 97 16.01 1.12 -2.59
C SER A 97 16.61 2.21 -3.47
N GLY A 98 16.50 3.49 -3.05
CA GLY A 98 17.12 4.62 -3.74
C GLY A 98 18.66 4.50 -3.79
N THR A 99 19.30 4.14 -2.67
CA THR A 99 20.76 3.93 -2.64
C THR A 99 21.20 2.77 -3.52
N TRP A 100 20.43 1.69 -3.62
CA TRP A 100 20.71 0.56 -4.51
C TRP A 100 20.64 0.92 -6.00
N MET A 101 19.72 1.81 -6.35
CA MET A 101 19.64 2.36 -7.71
C MET A 101 20.89 3.20 -8.04
N LEU A 102 21.26 4.10 -7.14
CA LEU A 102 22.39 5.01 -7.35
C LEU A 102 23.76 4.31 -7.30
N SER A 103 23.90 3.28 -6.47
CA SER A 103 25.16 2.50 -6.34
C SER A 103 25.41 1.54 -7.50
N GLY A 104 24.46 1.40 -8.42
CA GLY A 104 24.54 0.41 -9.50
C GLY A 104 24.20 -1.03 -9.08
N THR A 105 23.79 -1.27 -7.83
CA THR A 105 23.44 -2.61 -7.36
C THR A 105 22.27 -3.20 -8.17
N VAL A 106 21.20 -2.42 -8.38
CA VAL A 106 20.05 -2.86 -9.17
C VAL A 106 20.43 -3.10 -10.64
N PRO A 107 21.12 -2.18 -11.36
CA PRO A 107 21.64 -2.46 -12.70
C PRO A 107 22.48 -3.73 -12.78
N THR A 108 23.36 -3.96 -11.81
CA THR A 108 24.20 -5.17 -11.76
C THR A 108 23.34 -6.43 -11.60
N LEU A 109 22.37 -6.42 -10.71
CA LEU A 109 21.43 -7.54 -10.54
C LEU A 109 20.63 -7.81 -11.83
N ILE A 110 20.25 -6.77 -12.57
CA ILE A 110 19.57 -6.90 -13.85
C ILE A 110 20.49 -7.60 -14.87
N CYS A 111 21.74 -7.16 -15.02
CA CYS A 111 22.70 -7.78 -15.93
C CYS A 111 22.89 -9.28 -15.63
N TYR A 112 23.20 -9.64 -14.40
CA TYR A 112 23.36 -11.04 -14.00
C TYR A 112 22.07 -11.85 -14.10
N GLY A 113 20.93 -11.23 -13.77
CA GLY A 113 19.63 -11.88 -13.89
C GLY A 113 19.30 -12.26 -15.35
N LEU A 114 19.66 -11.41 -16.32
CA LEU A 114 19.48 -11.69 -17.75
C LEU A 114 20.35 -12.86 -18.25
N GLU A 115 21.52 -13.07 -17.66
CA GLU A 115 22.42 -14.18 -18.00
C GLU A 115 21.95 -15.51 -17.40
N VAL A 116 21.41 -15.49 -16.18
CA VAL A 116 21.08 -16.70 -15.41
C VAL A 116 19.64 -17.17 -15.65
N ILE A 117 18.69 -16.24 -15.78
CA ILE A 117 17.27 -16.58 -15.84
C ILE A 117 16.83 -16.74 -17.30
N HIS A 118 16.40 -17.96 -17.66
CA HIS A 118 15.86 -18.20 -19.00
C HIS A 118 14.49 -17.50 -19.17
N PRO A 119 14.25 -16.72 -20.24
CA PRO A 119 13.01 -15.95 -20.42
C PRO A 119 11.72 -16.77 -20.23
N LYS A 120 11.67 -18.00 -20.73
CA LYS A 120 10.49 -18.88 -20.62
C LYS A 120 10.10 -19.23 -19.18
N LEU A 121 11.05 -19.17 -18.25
CA LEU A 121 10.84 -19.54 -16.86
C LEU A 121 10.80 -18.30 -15.92
N PHE A 122 11.03 -17.10 -16.47
CA PHE A 122 11.23 -15.89 -15.71
C PHE A 122 10.09 -15.63 -14.70
N LEU A 123 8.83 -15.65 -15.13
CA LEU A 123 7.69 -15.35 -14.26
C LEU A 123 7.57 -16.36 -13.10
N GLY A 124 7.80 -17.65 -13.37
CA GLY A 124 7.78 -18.69 -12.34
C GLY A 124 8.93 -18.53 -11.33
N VAL A 125 10.15 -18.25 -11.83
CA VAL A 125 11.33 -18.01 -11.01
C VAL A 125 11.15 -16.75 -10.17
N ALA A 126 10.66 -15.67 -10.76
CA ALA A 126 10.36 -14.41 -10.04
C ALA A 126 9.37 -14.63 -8.90
N CYS A 127 8.28 -15.35 -9.15
CA CYS A 127 7.28 -15.70 -8.14
C CYS A 127 7.90 -16.50 -6.98
N ILE A 128 8.70 -17.53 -7.28
CA ILE A 128 9.35 -18.37 -6.26
C ILE A 128 10.34 -17.54 -5.43
N ILE A 129 11.18 -16.73 -6.07
CA ILE A 129 12.14 -15.85 -5.38
C ILE A 129 11.39 -14.88 -4.46
N CYS A 130 10.36 -14.21 -4.96
CA CYS A 130 9.57 -13.26 -4.17
C CYS A 130 8.85 -13.96 -3.00
N ALA A 131 8.30 -15.15 -3.21
CA ALA A 131 7.68 -15.92 -2.15
C ALA A 131 8.68 -16.29 -1.05
N LEU A 132 9.87 -16.78 -1.40
CA LEU A 132 10.92 -17.13 -0.44
C LEU A 132 11.40 -15.90 0.34
N VAL A 133 11.66 -14.78 -0.36
CA VAL A 133 12.09 -13.54 0.29
C VAL A 133 11.00 -12.99 1.19
N SER A 134 9.74 -13.01 0.76
CA SER A 134 8.61 -12.57 1.57
C SER A 134 8.42 -13.41 2.83
N LEU A 135 8.64 -14.73 2.75
CA LEU A 135 8.61 -15.62 3.92
C LEU A 135 9.74 -15.30 4.90
N VAL A 136 10.94 -15.03 4.41
CA VAL A 136 12.10 -14.70 5.25
C VAL A 136 11.97 -13.32 5.89
N THR A 137 11.53 -12.32 5.13
CA THR A 137 11.39 -10.95 5.61
C THR A 137 10.10 -10.71 6.40
N GLY A 138 9.10 -11.58 6.22
CA GLY A 138 7.77 -11.43 6.83
C GLY A 138 6.95 -10.29 6.26
N SER A 139 7.36 -9.68 5.13
CA SER A 139 6.71 -8.51 4.54
C SER A 139 6.77 -8.50 3.02
N SER A 140 5.61 -8.52 2.37
CA SER A 140 5.50 -8.38 0.92
C SER A 140 5.97 -7.00 0.44
N TRP A 141 5.75 -5.94 1.22
CA TRP A 141 6.20 -4.59 0.88
C TRP A 141 7.72 -4.50 0.78
N THR A 142 8.44 -5.13 1.70
CA THR A 142 9.90 -5.19 1.67
C THR A 142 10.38 -5.92 0.42
N THR A 143 9.75 -7.03 0.07
CA THR A 143 10.08 -7.82 -1.12
C THR A 143 9.90 -7.00 -2.40
N ILE A 144 8.77 -6.30 -2.54
CA ILE A 144 8.48 -5.45 -3.71
C ILE A 144 9.51 -4.34 -3.83
N ALA A 145 9.78 -3.62 -2.75
CA ALA A 145 10.66 -2.46 -2.74
C ALA A 145 12.16 -2.79 -2.87
N THR A 146 12.55 -4.05 -2.72
CA THR A 146 13.94 -4.50 -2.85
C THR A 146 14.14 -5.34 -4.11
N ILE A 147 13.97 -6.65 -4.00
CA ILE A 147 14.17 -7.60 -5.12
C ILE A 147 13.15 -7.36 -6.24
N GLY A 148 11.93 -6.95 -5.91
CA GLY A 148 10.90 -6.64 -6.89
C GLY A 148 11.32 -5.59 -7.91
N VAL A 149 12.04 -4.55 -7.49
CA VAL A 149 12.56 -3.51 -8.40
C VAL A 149 13.55 -4.10 -9.41
N ALA A 150 14.46 -4.99 -8.97
CA ALA A 150 15.41 -5.65 -9.85
C ALA A 150 14.70 -6.61 -10.81
N LEU A 151 13.77 -7.43 -10.32
CA LEU A 151 12.97 -8.34 -11.15
C LEU A 151 12.10 -7.59 -12.16
N MET A 152 11.55 -6.43 -11.78
CA MET A 152 10.81 -5.57 -12.73
C MET A 152 11.73 -5.16 -13.89
N GLY A 153 12.94 -4.70 -13.60
CA GLY A 153 13.93 -4.32 -14.62
C GLY A 153 14.35 -5.51 -15.50
N ILE A 154 14.58 -6.69 -14.92
CA ILE A 154 14.91 -7.91 -15.67
C ILE A 154 13.77 -8.29 -16.62
N GLY A 155 12.54 -8.31 -16.12
CA GLY A 155 11.36 -8.67 -16.90
C GLY A 155 11.10 -7.70 -18.05
N GLN A 156 11.25 -6.39 -17.81
CA GLN A 156 11.15 -5.37 -18.86
C GLN A 156 12.22 -5.55 -19.94
N ALA A 157 13.48 -5.82 -19.55
CA ALA A 157 14.57 -6.08 -20.47
C ALA A 157 14.36 -7.37 -21.30
N MET A 158 13.64 -8.36 -20.75
CA MET A 158 13.21 -9.58 -21.46
C MET A 158 11.96 -9.38 -22.33
N GLY A 159 11.34 -8.19 -22.32
CA GLY A 159 10.18 -7.85 -23.14
C GLY A 159 8.82 -8.28 -22.54
N PHE A 160 8.74 -8.62 -21.26
CA PHE A 160 7.46 -8.88 -20.62
C PHE A 160 6.70 -7.58 -20.32
N SER A 161 5.37 -7.63 -20.37
CA SER A 161 4.55 -6.50 -19.95
C SER A 161 4.59 -6.32 -18.43
N GLU A 162 4.57 -5.08 -17.98
CA GLU A 162 4.66 -4.70 -16.55
C GLU A 162 3.62 -5.39 -15.68
N GLY A 163 2.40 -5.58 -16.19
CA GLY A 163 1.33 -6.24 -15.47
C GLY A 163 1.62 -7.70 -15.14
N TRP A 164 2.23 -8.46 -16.05
CA TRP A 164 2.63 -9.84 -15.81
C TRP A 164 3.78 -9.93 -14.80
N ILE A 165 4.75 -9.02 -14.91
CA ILE A 165 5.89 -8.98 -13.99
C ILE A 165 5.39 -8.61 -12.59
N ALA A 166 4.57 -7.56 -12.48
CA ALA A 166 4.00 -7.15 -11.20
C ALA A 166 3.17 -8.27 -10.54
N GLY A 167 2.35 -8.98 -11.34
CA GLY A 167 1.57 -10.11 -10.84
C GLY A 167 2.42 -11.30 -10.37
N ALA A 168 3.65 -11.46 -10.89
CA ALA A 168 4.57 -12.51 -10.44
C ALA A 168 5.36 -12.11 -9.18
N ILE A 169 5.50 -10.81 -8.91
CA ILE A 169 6.24 -10.26 -7.76
C ILE A 169 5.36 -10.13 -6.51
N ILE A 170 4.06 -9.82 -6.69
CA ILE A 170 3.09 -9.58 -5.61
C ILE A 170 2.47 -10.88 -5.12
#